data_c5834730063ca31ac79659bab6d27309
#
_entry.id   c5834730063ca31ac79659bab6d27309
#
_cell.length_a   1.000
_cell.length_b   1.000
_cell.length_c   1.000
_cell.angle_alpha   90.00
_cell.angle_beta   90.00
_cell.angle_gamma   90.00
#
_symmetry.space_group_name_H-M   'P 1'
#
loop_
_entity.id
_entity.type
_entity.pdbx_description
1 polymer ?
#
loop_
_entity_poly.entity_id
_entity_poly.type
_entity_poly.pdbx_seq_one_letter_code
_entity_poly.pdbx_strand_id
1 'polypeptide(L)'
;MNYRRIEINNSNVDEELNALLNQIAKWHNLTPKIWKPDYKVSIADIEETVQRILNTKNEDLFLTIAEDEEENIQGFIWAYKQDEPQDTVMILSLYVEESHRGYGIATKLKILLEEWCKHEGIKAIQTTVHYKNINMLALNKKLGYVPGMINMTKTLG
;
A
#
# COMPACT_ATOMS: atom_id res chain seq x y z
N MET A 1 16.73 -2.14 8.84
CA MET A 1 15.29 -1.87 8.66
C MET A 1 14.50 -3.02 9.25
N ASN A 2 13.56 -2.74 10.11
CA ASN A 2 12.66 -3.73 10.68
C ASN A 2 11.33 -3.71 9.92
N TYR A 3 10.79 -4.90 9.60
CA TYR A 3 9.52 -5.04 8.90
C TYR A 3 8.51 -5.67 9.85
N ARG A 4 7.43 -4.95 10.11
CA ARG A 4 6.44 -5.37 11.10
C ARG A 4 5.05 -5.39 10.48
N ARG A 5 4.38 -6.53 10.54
CA ARG A 5 2.99 -6.64 10.13
C ARG A 5 2.08 -6.04 11.20
N ILE A 6 1.11 -5.25 10.75
CA ILE A 6 0.13 -4.60 11.62
C ILE A 6 -1.14 -5.45 11.64
N GLU A 7 -1.55 -5.86 12.82
CA GLU A 7 -2.82 -6.54 13.03
C GLU A 7 -3.80 -5.56 13.69
N ILE A 8 -5.03 -5.57 13.20
CA ILE A 8 -6.06 -4.64 13.65
C ILE A 8 -6.96 -5.34 14.66
N ASN A 9 -7.11 -4.74 15.83
CA ASN A 9 -8.11 -5.12 16.80
C ASN A 9 -9.01 -3.91 17.05
N ASN A 10 -10.20 -3.91 16.46
CA ASN A 10 -11.13 -2.78 16.53
C ASN A 10 -11.61 -2.46 17.95
N SER A 11 -11.56 -3.43 18.85
CA SER A 11 -11.93 -3.22 20.25
C SER A 11 -10.81 -2.54 21.06
N ASN A 12 -9.62 -2.37 20.48
CA ASN A 12 -8.44 -1.91 21.21
C ASN A 12 -7.49 -1.07 20.32
N VAL A 13 -8.06 -0.07 19.65
CA VAL A 13 -7.28 0.88 18.86
C VAL A 13 -6.71 1.92 19.81
N ASP A 14 -5.42 1.77 20.17
CA ASP A 14 -4.73 2.73 21.03
C ASP A 14 -4.23 3.96 20.24
N GLU A 15 -3.67 4.93 20.96
CA GLU A 15 -3.17 6.17 20.34
C GLU A 15 -2.01 5.89 19.36
N GLU A 16 -1.15 4.94 19.68
CA GLU A 16 -0.01 4.58 18.84
C GLU A 16 -0.49 4.00 17.50
N LEU A 17 -1.41 3.05 17.52
CA LEU A 17 -1.99 2.48 16.32
C LEU A 17 -2.73 3.54 15.51
N ASN A 18 -3.52 4.37 16.16
CA ASN A 18 -4.25 5.44 15.49
C ASN A 18 -3.31 6.42 14.79
N ALA A 19 -2.21 6.82 15.44
CA ALA A 19 -1.21 7.71 14.85
C ALA A 19 -0.54 7.06 13.64
N LEU A 20 -0.22 5.77 13.72
CA LEU A 20 0.36 5.00 12.63
C LEU A 20 -0.57 4.94 11.43
N LEU A 21 -1.84 4.60 11.65
CA LEU A 21 -2.83 4.51 10.57
C LEU A 21 -3.08 5.86 9.92
N ASN A 22 -3.07 6.94 10.69
CA ASN A 22 -3.20 8.30 10.15
C ASN A 22 -2.00 8.67 9.27
N GLN A 23 -0.78 8.30 9.66
CA GLN A 23 0.41 8.53 8.83
C GLN A 23 0.34 7.76 7.52
N ILE A 24 -0.05 6.50 7.56
CA ILE A 24 -0.23 5.66 6.37
C ILE A 24 -1.30 6.26 5.46
N ALA A 25 -2.46 6.63 6.04
CA ALA A 25 -3.56 7.23 5.29
C ALA A 25 -3.16 8.54 4.63
N LYS A 26 -2.38 9.36 5.32
CA LYS A 26 -1.85 10.62 4.79
C LYS A 26 -0.94 10.37 3.59
N TRP A 27 0.02 9.46 3.70
CA TRP A 27 0.90 9.12 2.58
C TRP A 27 0.11 8.55 1.40
N HIS A 28 -0.83 7.65 1.66
CA HIS A 28 -1.68 7.08 0.62
C HIS A 28 -2.45 8.15 -0.15
N ASN A 29 -3.10 9.06 0.56
CA ASN A 29 -3.92 10.10 -0.06
C ASN A 29 -3.09 11.18 -0.76
N LEU A 30 -1.85 11.42 -0.34
CA LEU A 30 -0.97 12.39 -0.97
C LEU A 30 -0.23 11.85 -2.20
N THR A 31 -0.15 10.54 -2.37
CA THR A 31 0.56 9.91 -3.51
C THR A 31 0.07 10.41 -4.87
N PRO A 32 -1.24 10.53 -5.17
CA PRO A 32 -1.70 11.03 -6.46
C PRO A 32 -1.22 12.45 -6.79
N LYS A 33 -0.89 13.25 -5.79
CA LYS A 33 -0.41 14.62 -5.98
C LYS A 33 0.90 14.70 -6.76
N ILE A 34 1.71 13.65 -6.73
CA ILE A 34 2.95 13.54 -7.51
C ILE A 34 2.64 13.66 -9.00
N TRP A 35 1.53 13.08 -9.44
CA TRP A 35 1.12 13.00 -10.85
C TRP A 35 0.07 14.06 -11.22
N LYS A 36 -0.66 14.56 -10.23
CA LYS A 36 -1.69 15.59 -10.37
C LYS A 36 -1.44 16.68 -9.33
N PRO A 37 -0.62 17.70 -9.63
CA PRO A 37 -0.26 18.75 -8.65
C PRO A 37 -1.46 19.48 -8.04
N ASP A 38 -2.59 19.55 -8.78
CA ASP A 38 -3.82 20.19 -8.31
C ASP A 38 -4.69 19.27 -7.44
N TYR A 39 -4.27 18.03 -7.24
CA TYR A 39 -4.99 17.08 -6.42
C TYR A 39 -5.03 17.56 -4.97
N LYS A 40 -6.24 17.61 -4.40
CA LYS A 40 -6.46 18.09 -3.02
C LYS A 40 -6.86 16.92 -2.13
N VAL A 41 -6.29 16.90 -0.94
CA VAL A 41 -6.60 15.91 0.09
C VAL A 41 -7.25 16.64 1.27
N SER A 42 -8.42 16.15 1.68
CA SER A 42 -9.12 16.65 2.86
C SER A 42 -8.83 15.76 4.08
N ILE A 43 -9.13 16.28 5.26
CA ILE A 43 -9.10 15.50 6.50
C ILE A 43 -10.07 14.32 6.41
N ALA A 44 -11.22 14.54 5.77
CA ALA A 44 -12.23 13.49 5.57
C ALA A 44 -11.68 12.32 4.72
N ASP A 45 -10.88 12.59 3.71
CA ASP A 45 -10.23 11.56 2.88
C ASP A 45 -9.30 10.67 3.72
N ILE A 46 -8.53 11.29 4.61
CA ILE A 46 -7.61 10.58 5.51
C ILE A 46 -8.41 9.72 6.49
N GLU A 47 -9.44 10.26 7.10
CA GLU A 47 -10.31 9.54 8.03
C GLU A 47 -11.00 8.34 7.37
N GLU A 48 -11.48 8.50 6.14
CA GLU A 48 -12.10 7.42 5.36
C GLU A 48 -11.10 6.29 5.11
N THR A 49 -9.86 6.61 4.78
CA THR A 49 -8.80 5.60 4.58
C THR A 49 -8.52 4.85 5.87
N VAL A 50 -8.41 5.55 7.00
CA VAL A 50 -8.22 4.91 8.31
C VAL A 50 -9.36 3.94 8.61
N GLN A 51 -10.62 4.37 8.40
CA GLN A 51 -11.79 3.53 8.63
C GLN A 51 -11.81 2.32 7.71
N ARG A 52 -11.40 2.48 6.46
CA ARG A 52 -11.31 1.37 5.51
C ARG A 52 -10.33 0.30 5.99
N ILE A 53 -9.19 0.71 6.52
CA ILE A 53 -8.23 -0.23 7.11
C ILE A 53 -8.83 -0.91 8.34
N LEU A 54 -9.42 -0.13 9.24
CA LEU A 54 -10.02 -0.67 10.48
C LEU A 54 -11.19 -1.61 10.23
N ASN A 55 -11.92 -1.44 9.13
CA ASN A 55 -13.07 -2.27 8.78
C ASN A 55 -12.69 -3.54 7.99
N THR A 56 -11.43 -3.70 7.63
CA THR A 56 -10.95 -4.91 6.96
C THR A 56 -10.56 -5.94 8.01
N LYS A 57 -11.06 -7.16 7.89
CA LYS A 57 -10.70 -8.25 8.79
C LYS A 57 -9.21 -8.58 8.68
N ASN A 58 -8.56 -8.92 9.78
CA ASN A 58 -7.13 -9.27 9.80
C ASN A 58 -6.78 -10.40 8.82
N GLU A 59 -7.65 -11.37 8.66
CA GLU A 59 -7.46 -12.48 7.73
C GLU A 59 -7.43 -12.04 6.26
N ASP A 60 -8.05 -10.88 5.95
CA ASP A 60 -8.11 -10.32 4.61
C ASP A 60 -7.12 -9.17 4.39
N LEU A 61 -6.55 -8.64 5.46
CA LEU A 61 -5.67 -7.48 5.44
C LEU A 61 -4.21 -7.87 5.46
N PHE A 62 -3.43 -7.29 4.53
CA PHE A 62 -1.99 -7.28 4.64
C PHE A 62 -1.50 -5.85 4.74
N LEU A 63 -1.08 -5.46 5.92
CA LEU A 63 -0.50 -4.15 6.18
C LEU A 63 0.83 -4.37 6.89
N THR A 64 1.92 -4.02 6.23
CA THR A 64 3.27 -4.19 6.76
C THR A 64 4.03 -2.88 6.63
N ILE A 65 4.70 -2.51 7.69
CA ILE A 65 5.51 -1.29 7.74
C ILE A 65 7.00 -1.63 7.78
N ALA A 66 7.80 -0.71 7.26
CA ALA A 66 9.24 -0.71 7.40
C ALA A 66 9.63 0.39 8.39
N GLU A 67 10.30 0.02 9.46
CA GLU A 67 10.72 0.93 10.54
C GLU A 67 12.23 1.02 10.61
N ASP A 68 12.76 2.20 10.92
CA ASP A 68 14.19 2.38 11.21
C ASP A 68 14.50 1.93 12.65
N GLU A 69 15.76 2.09 13.07
CA GLU A 69 16.22 1.70 14.41
C GLU A 69 15.56 2.51 15.54
N GLU A 70 15.05 3.70 15.21
CA GLU A 70 14.35 4.58 16.16
C GLU A 70 12.83 4.33 16.16
N GLU A 71 12.39 3.26 15.49
CA GLU A 71 10.97 2.90 15.34
C GLU A 71 10.15 3.92 14.56
N ASN A 72 10.81 4.75 13.73
CA ASN A 72 10.10 5.64 12.81
C ASN A 72 9.74 4.89 11.53
N ILE A 73 8.49 5.03 11.09
CA ILE A 73 8.03 4.41 9.87
C ILE A 73 8.67 5.10 8.65
N GLN A 74 9.27 4.30 7.77
CA GLN A 74 9.93 4.76 6.55
C GLN A 74 9.30 4.24 5.29
N GLY A 75 8.33 3.35 5.41
CA GLY A 75 7.59 2.82 4.28
C GLY A 75 6.51 1.84 4.72
N PHE A 76 5.62 1.51 3.81
CA PHE A 76 4.56 0.53 4.07
C PHE A 76 4.04 -0.08 2.77
N ILE A 77 3.38 -1.21 2.90
CA ILE A 77 2.55 -1.81 1.87
C ILE A 77 1.19 -2.13 2.48
N TRP A 78 0.14 -1.78 1.76
CA TRP A 78 -1.25 -2.05 2.13
C TRP A 78 -1.92 -2.81 1.01
N ALA A 79 -2.39 -4.02 1.33
CA ALA A 79 -3.06 -4.90 0.39
C ALA A 79 -4.20 -5.63 1.09
N TYR A 80 -5.12 -6.18 0.32
CA TYR A 80 -6.24 -6.93 0.86
C TYR A 80 -6.69 -8.04 -0.10
N LYS A 81 -7.31 -9.09 0.47
CA LYS A 81 -7.96 -10.13 -0.32
C LYS A 81 -9.24 -9.55 -0.93
N GLN A 82 -9.41 -9.76 -2.23
CA GLN A 82 -10.63 -9.34 -2.92
C GLN A 82 -11.75 -10.34 -2.68
N ASP A 83 -13.00 -9.84 -2.68
CA ASP A 83 -14.17 -10.70 -2.62
C ASP A 83 -14.37 -11.44 -3.94
N GLU A 84 -14.12 -10.77 -5.05
CA GLU A 84 -14.20 -11.30 -6.39
C GLU A 84 -13.02 -10.81 -7.27
N PRO A 85 -12.19 -11.68 -7.80
CA PRO A 85 -12.10 -13.12 -7.46
C PRO A 85 -11.45 -13.36 -6.09
N GLN A 86 -11.95 -14.35 -5.35
CA GLN A 86 -11.55 -14.65 -3.99
C GLN A 86 -10.08 -15.05 -3.80
N ASP A 87 -9.44 -15.51 -4.87
CA ASP A 87 -8.05 -15.96 -4.84
C ASP A 87 -7.07 -14.86 -5.30
N THR A 88 -7.51 -13.61 -5.26
CA THR A 88 -6.73 -12.46 -5.72
C THR A 88 -6.55 -11.44 -4.60
N VAL A 89 -5.36 -10.91 -4.51
CA VAL A 89 -5.01 -9.81 -3.59
C VAL A 89 -4.75 -8.55 -4.41
N MET A 90 -5.27 -7.41 -3.93
CA MET A 90 -5.01 -6.09 -4.52
C MET A 90 -4.09 -5.29 -3.62
N ILE A 91 -3.00 -4.80 -4.17
CA ILE A 91 -2.16 -3.80 -3.51
C ILE A 91 -2.82 -2.44 -3.70
N LEU A 92 -3.22 -1.81 -2.61
CA LEU A 92 -3.82 -0.48 -2.63
C LEU A 92 -2.78 0.62 -2.56
N SER A 93 -1.70 0.38 -1.83
CA SER A 93 -0.67 1.40 -1.63
C SER A 93 0.66 0.78 -1.27
N LEU A 94 1.71 1.35 -1.82
CA LEU A 94 3.09 1.05 -1.48
C LEU A 94 3.86 2.37 -1.50
N TYR A 95 4.47 2.71 -0.39
CA TYR A 95 5.20 3.96 -0.24
C TYR A 95 6.49 3.74 0.53
N VAL A 96 7.54 4.44 0.11
CA VAL A 96 8.83 4.50 0.81
C VAL A 96 9.25 5.96 0.87
N GLU A 97 9.63 6.43 2.05
CA GLU A 97 10.15 7.78 2.25
C GLU A 97 11.31 8.05 1.28
N GLU A 98 11.32 9.25 0.73
CA GLU A 98 12.28 9.62 -0.32
C GLU A 98 13.72 9.36 0.09
N SER A 99 14.09 9.71 1.33
CA SER A 99 15.44 9.52 1.86
C SER A 99 15.85 8.04 2.00
N HIS A 100 14.89 7.12 1.94
CA HIS A 100 15.10 5.68 2.11
C HIS A 100 14.89 4.89 0.81
N ARG A 101 14.66 5.57 -0.30
CA ARG A 101 14.49 4.91 -1.61
C ARG A 101 15.84 4.44 -2.17
N GLY A 102 15.78 3.37 -2.99
CA GLY A 102 16.97 2.80 -3.61
C GLY A 102 17.72 1.80 -2.75
N TYR A 103 17.17 1.42 -1.59
CA TYR A 103 17.80 0.47 -0.66
C TYR A 103 17.03 -0.87 -0.57
N GLY A 104 16.10 -1.11 -1.46
CA GLY A 104 15.39 -2.38 -1.54
C GLY A 104 14.18 -2.53 -0.61
N ILE A 105 13.73 -1.46 0.04
CA ILE A 105 12.59 -1.53 0.96
C ILE A 105 11.30 -1.93 0.24
N ALA A 106 11.00 -1.30 -0.90
CA ALA A 106 9.81 -1.64 -1.68
C ALA A 106 9.84 -3.10 -2.14
N THR A 107 10.99 -3.58 -2.59
CA THR A 107 11.19 -4.97 -2.98
C THR A 107 10.91 -5.91 -1.82
N LYS A 108 11.45 -5.60 -0.65
CA LYS A 108 11.25 -6.44 0.55
C LYS A 108 9.79 -6.49 0.97
N LEU A 109 9.10 -5.35 0.95
CA LEU A 109 7.68 -5.28 1.27
C LEU A 109 6.84 -6.13 0.31
N LYS A 110 7.15 -6.08 -0.98
CA LYS A 110 6.47 -6.92 -1.99
C LYS A 110 6.75 -8.40 -1.82
N ILE A 111 7.98 -8.77 -1.47
CA ILE A 111 8.35 -10.17 -1.21
C ILE A 111 7.58 -10.70 0.02
N LEU A 112 7.49 -9.91 1.07
CA LEU A 112 6.72 -10.30 2.26
C LEU A 112 5.23 -10.50 1.94
N LEU A 113 4.66 -9.64 1.11
CA LEU A 113 3.29 -9.81 0.63
C LEU A 113 3.16 -11.11 -0.16
N GLU A 114 4.08 -11.38 -1.06
CA GLU A 114 4.06 -12.59 -1.89
C GLU A 114 4.14 -13.86 -1.04
N GLU A 115 4.99 -13.86 -0.01
CA GLU A 115 5.08 -14.98 0.93
C GLU A 115 3.75 -15.22 1.67
N TRP A 116 3.12 -14.13 2.14
CA TRP A 116 1.81 -14.22 2.78
C TRP A 116 0.75 -14.76 1.80
N CYS A 117 0.74 -14.26 0.58
CA CYS A 117 -0.20 -14.73 -0.44
C CYS A 117 -0.05 -16.22 -0.73
N LYS A 118 1.18 -16.69 -0.83
CA LYS A 118 1.44 -18.14 -1.05
C LYS A 118 0.94 -18.98 0.12
N HIS A 119 1.17 -18.51 1.33
CA HIS A 119 0.68 -19.20 2.54
C HIS A 119 -0.85 -19.25 2.58
N GLU A 120 -1.51 -18.21 2.10
CA GLU A 120 -2.98 -18.08 2.11
C GLU A 120 -3.66 -18.69 0.88
N GLY A 121 -2.91 -19.30 -0.02
CA GLY A 121 -3.46 -19.93 -1.22
C GLY A 121 -3.91 -18.94 -2.30
N ILE A 122 -3.40 -17.72 -2.27
CA ILE A 122 -3.71 -16.69 -3.27
C ILE A 122 -3.03 -17.03 -4.59
N LYS A 123 -3.75 -16.86 -5.70
CA LYS A 123 -3.30 -17.20 -7.05
C LYS A 123 -2.71 -16.02 -7.81
N ALA A 124 -3.13 -14.79 -7.48
CA ALA A 124 -2.69 -13.61 -8.21
C ALA A 124 -2.64 -12.39 -7.30
N ILE A 125 -1.69 -11.52 -7.56
CA ILE A 125 -1.56 -10.21 -6.92
C ILE A 125 -1.74 -9.17 -8.02
N GLN A 126 -2.64 -8.21 -7.80
CA GLN A 126 -2.91 -7.12 -8.71
C GLN A 126 -2.48 -5.80 -8.08
N THR A 127 -2.06 -4.87 -8.92
CA THR A 127 -1.70 -3.52 -8.49
C THR A 127 -1.95 -2.54 -9.61
N THR A 128 -2.11 -1.28 -9.26
CA THR A 128 -2.24 -0.19 -10.22
C THR A 128 -1.02 0.72 -10.09
N VAL A 129 -0.40 1.05 -11.21
CA VAL A 129 0.79 1.91 -11.26
C VAL A 129 0.53 3.02 -12.26
N HIS A 130 0.84 4.26 -11.86
CA HIS A 130 0.77 5.37 -12.81
C HIS A 130 1.79 5.16 -13.94
N TYR A 131 1.38 5.39 -15.18
CA TYR A 131 2.23 5.10 -16.34
C TYR A 131 3.57 5.87 -16.35
N LYS A 132 3.64 7.00 -15.66
CA LYS A 132 4.87 7.79 -15.51
C LYS A 132 5.78 7.27 -14.40
N ASN A 133 5.31 6.37 -13.57
CA ASN A 133 6.11 5.78 -12.48
C ASN A 133 6.99 4.66 -13.03
N ILE A 134 8.01 5.06 -13.77
CA ILE A 134 8.91 4.15 -14.49
C ILE A 134 9.65 3.22 -13.53
N ASN A 135 10.06 3.73 -12.37
CA ASN A 135 10.78 2.93 -11.38
C ASN A 135 9.92 1.78 -10.84
N MET A 136 8.65 2.06 -10.52
CA MET A 136 7.73 1.04 -10.03
C MET A 136 7.35 0.04 -11.14
N LEU A 137 7.16 0.52 -12.36
CA LEU A 137 6.92 -0.35 -13.52
C LEU A 137 8.08 -1.33 -13.72
N ALA A 138 9.33 -0.84 -13.65
CA ALA A 138 10.52 -1.67 -13.77
C ALA A 138 10.62 -2.69 -12.64
N LEU A 139 10.38 -2.27 -11.39
CA LEU A 139 10.41 -3.17 -10.24
C LEU A 139 9.34 -4.27 -10.38
N ASN A 140 8.11 -3.90 -10.73
CA ASN A 140 7.03 -4.86 -10.90
C ASN A 140 7.35 -5.89 -11.98
N LYS A 141 7.86 -5.46 -13.13
CA LYS A 141 8.28 -6.38 -14.19
C LYS A 141 9.38 -7.33 -13.73
N LYS A 142 10.36 -6.83 -12.99
CA LYS A 142 11.43 -7.63 -12.43
C LYS A 142 10.89 -8.70 -11.46
N LEU A 143 9.84 -8.39 -10.72
CA LEU A 143 9.19 -9.32 -9.80
C LEU A 143 8.15 -10.22 -10.47
N GLY A 144 7.97 -10.13 -11.78
CA GLY A 144 7.08 -11.00 -12.53
C GLY A 144 5.68 -10.47 -12.76
N TYR A 145 5.40 -9.20 -12.44
CA TYR A 145 4.11 -8.58 -12.76
C TYR A 145 4.04 -8.28 -14.25
N VAL A 146 2.91 -8.58 -14.85
CA VAL A 146 2.65 -8.39 -16.27
C VAL A 146 1.63 -7.25 -16.45
N PRO A 147 1.94 -6.23 -17.28
CA PRO A 147 0.99 -5.15 -17.55
C PRO A 147 -0.32 -5.69 -18.15
N GLY A 148 -1.44 -5.17 -17.63
CA GLY A 148 -2.77 -5.46 -18.14
C GLY A 148 -3.39 -4.23 -18.79
N MET A 149 -4.52 -3.74 -18.23
CA MET A 149 -5.23 -2.60 -18.77
C MET A 149 -4.50 -1.28 -18.52
N ILE A 150 -4.61 -0.37 -19.48
CA ILE A 150 -4.14 1.01 -19.34
C ILE A 150 -5.37 1.92 -19.25
N ASN A 151 -5.43 2.73 -18.21
CA ASN A 151 -6.48 3.74 -18.04
C ASN A 151 -6.08 5.00 -18.79
N MET A 152 -6.94 5.46 -19.70
CA MET A 152 -6.68 6.64 -20.54
C MET A 152 -7.81 7.65 -20.34
N THR A 153 -7.45 8.93 -20.23
CA THR A 153 -8.42 10.01 -20.00
C THR A 153 -8.22 11.11 -21.01
N LYS A 154 -9.32 11.61 -21.58
CA LYS A 154 -9.33 12.83 -22.38
C LYS A 154 -10.15 13.88 -21.65
N THR A 155 -9.55 15.00 -21.34
CA THR A 155 -10.26 16.12 -20.72
C THR A 155 -10.97 16.94 -21.81
N LEU A 156 -12.24 17.24 -21.60
CA LEU A 156 -13.06 17.99 -22.54
C LEU A 156 -13.32 19.41 -21.99
N GLY A 157 -12.64 20.37 -22.54
CA GLY A 157 -12.82 21.77 -22.18
C GLY A 157 -11.96 22.27 -21.04
#